data_3a553166fe5e3c8145f80578973d240d
#
_entry.id   3a553166fe5e3c8145f80578973d240d
#
_cell.length_a   1.000
_cell.length_b   1.000
_cell.length_c   1.000
_cell.angle_alpha   90.00
_cell.angle_beta   90.00
_cell.angle_gamma   90.00
#
_symmetry.space_group_name_H-M   'P 1'
#
loop_
_entity.id
_entity.type
_entity.pdbx_description
1 polymer ?
#
loop_
_entity_poly.entity_id
_entity_poly.type
_entity_poly.pdbx_seq_one_letter_code
_entity_poly.pdbx_strand_id
1 'polypeptide(L)'
;GGTYKTLPAALDAAQDGDTVKLLADHTTNWSDVEAGEYATLAVVRKTLTLDLNGMTVDYLTVGEVVSDEEGGILDSCNGNLTVVDNIQGGSYGKIKNLEFVKGSLAIQGGRIGDFDGSKLTCKENSGTVTISGGMVCNATVGDGAAVTVSGGTMHQGEWVNNGTLNIKGGTFGAVNFHNNSGTIAISGGTFSTLKNYDNTSPFPIAPISLLAPGHAFYKDNTVQDGSRRDFLQDVTVKEHNHTMVNNKCACGFSCTHTNTEGASTIGEDGKCTVCGTQFAAGIGEIYYTDVPSALDAATDGQTVKLLANEMLPSDTYVSKTLTLDLDGHSLSGYSLNVGGL
;
A
#
# COMPACT_ATOMS: atom_id res chain seq x y z
N GLY A 1 -35.54 -18.96 9.45
CA GLY A 1 -34.54 -18.41 10.37
C GLY A 1 -35.09 -18.35 11.78
N GLY A 2 -34.24 -18.48 12.77
CA GLY A 2 -34.57 -18.37 14.18
C GLY A 2 -34.36 -16.95 14.70
N THR A 3 -34.95 -16.64 15.86
CA THR A 3 -34.67 -15.42 16.61
C THR A 3 -33.90 -15.78 17.88
N TYR A 4 -32.78 -15.08 18.12
CA TYR A 4 -31.86 -15.35 19.20
C TYR A 4 -31.78 -14.14 20.13
N LYS A 5 -31.57 -14.40 21.43
CA LYS A 5 -31.50 -13.33 22.44
C LYS A 5 -30.19 -12.54 22.42
N THR A 6 -29.11 -13.15 21.94
CA THR A 6 -27.77 -12.55 21.90
C THR A 6 -27.13 -12.77 20.54
N LEU A 7 -26.20 -11.87 20.17
CA LEU A 7 -25.45 -12.02 18.93
C LEU A 7 -24.56 -13.29 18.94
N PRO A 8 -23.81 -13.62 19.98
CA PRO A 8 -23.06 -14.88 20.02
C PRO A 8 -23.93 -16.11 19.72
N ALA A 9 -25.09 -16.24 20.37
CA ALA A 9 -26.00 -17.35 20.14
C ALA A 9 -26.52 -17.40 18.69
N ALA A 10 -26.74 -16.26 18.06
CA ALA A 10 -27.13 -16.20 16.66
C ALA A 10 -26.01 -16.64 15.72
N LEU A 11 -24.76 -16.19 15.98
CA LEU A 11 -23.57 -16.56 15.21
C LEU A 11 -23.28 -18.07 15.32
N ASP A 12 -23.40 -18.65 16.51
CA ASP A 12 -23.17 -20.07 16.75
C ASP A 12 -24.22 -20.95 16.04
N ALA A 13 -25.48 -20.53 16.04
CA ALA A 13 -26.59 -21.25 15.42
C ALA A 13 -26.65 -21.13 13.90
N ALA A 14 -26.06 -20.07 13.33
CA ALA A 14 -26.04 -19.82 11.89
C ALA A 14 -25.28 -20.91 11.13
N GLN A 15 -25.66 -21.15 9.88
CA GLN A 15 -24.98 -22.02 8.93
C GLN A 15 -24.17 -21.18 7.95
N ASP A 16 -23.20 -21.81 7.27
CA ASP A 16 -22.46 -21.14 6.20
C ASP A 16 -23.41 -20.58 5.12
N GLY A 17 -23.20 -19.33 4.77
CA GLY A 17 -24.04 -18.57 3.82
C GLY A 17 -25.23 -17.86 4.45
N ASP A 18 -25.51 -18.06 5.75
CA ASP A 18 -26.61 -17.36 6.41
C ASP A 18 -26.36 -15.85 6.58
N THR A 19 -27.46 -15.11 6.66
CA THR A 19 -27.45 -13.70 7.08
C THR A 19 -27.95 -13.59 8.51
N VAL A 20 -27.10 -13.07 9.39
CA VAL A 20 -27.46 -12.66 10.76
C VAL A 20 -27.82 -11.19 10.74
N LYS A 21 -29.08 -10.89 11.01
CA LYS A 21 -29.57 -9.50 11.09
C LYS A 21 -29.73 -9.08 12.53
N LEU A 22 -29.16 -7.95 12.89
CA LEU A 22 -29.29 -7.38 14.23
C LEU A 22 -30.70 -6.78 14.43
N LEU A 23 -31.26 -7.03 15.60
CA LEU A 23 -32.54 -6.49 16.05
C LEU A 23 -32.40 -5.57 17.25
N ALA A 24 -31.20 -5.56 17.87
CA ALA A 24 -30.83 -4.71 19.00
C ALA A 24 -29.32 -4.56 19.04
N ASP A 25 -28.84 -3.57 19.79
CA ASP A 25 -27.43 -3.37 20.06
C ASP A 25 -26.84 -4.59 20.79
N HIS A 26 -25.58 -4.90 20.50
CA HIS A 26 -24.82 -5.93 21.19
C HIS A 26 -23.69 -5.28 21.98
N THR A 27 -23.73 -5.47 23.31
CA THR A 27 -22.71 -4.98 24.25
C THR A 27 -21.87 -6.15 24.75
N THR A 28 -20.53 -6.00 24.71
CA THR A 28 -19.60 -6.95 25.29
C THR A 28 -19.39 -6.63 26.76
N ASN A 29 -19.61 -7.59 27.65
CA ASN A 29 -19.32 -7.46 29.06
C ASN A 29 -17.86 -7.84 29.36
N TRP A 30 -16.99 -6.85 29.43
CA TRP A 30 -15.56 -7.06 29.64
C TRP A 30 -15.22 -7.64 31.01
N SER A 31 -16.03 -7.36 32.06
CA SER A 31 -15.82 -7.96 33.37
C SER A 31 -15.97 -9.48 33.35
N ASP A 32 -16.92 -10.00 32.57
CA ASP A 32 -17.10 -11.43 32.39
C ASP A 32 -15.97 -12.03 31.55
N VAL A 33 -15.53 -11.33 30.50
CA VAL A 33 -14.40 -11.75 29.65
C VAL A 33 -13.10 -11.84 30.46
N GLU A 34 -12.81 -10.86 31.31
CA GLU A 34 -11.66 -10.86 32.21
C GLU A 34 -11.74 -11.97 33.27
N ALA A 35 -12.94 -12.39 33.65
CA ALA A 35 -13.18 -13.54 34.53
C ALA A 35 -13.12 -14.90 33.81
N GLY A 36 -12.89 -14.91 32.49
CA GLY A 36 -12.86 -16.12 31.68
C GLY A 36 -14.23 -16.57 31.18
N GLU A 37 -15.26 -15.74 31.32
CA GLU A 37 -16.61 -16.00 30.83
C GLU A 37 -16.83 -15.27 29.48
N TYR A 38 -16.69 -16.01 28.37
CA TYR A 38 -16.75 -15.44 27.01
C TYR A 38 -18.16 -15.42 26.40
N ALA A 39 -19.21 -15.57 27.20
CA ALA A 39 -20.60 -15.67 26.73
C ALA A 39 -21.10 -14.43 25.95
N THR A 40 -20.49 -13.26 26.18
CA THR A 40 -20.83 -12.01 25.48
C THR A 40 -19.88 -11.70 24.33
N LEU A 41 -18.84 -12.49 24.10
CA LEU A 41 -17.90 -12.26 23.01
C LEU A 41 -18.47 -12.78 21.67
N ALA A 42 -18.64 -11.88 20.71
CA ALA A 42 -19.14 -12.22 19.39
C ALA A 42 -17.97 -12.64 18.49
N VAL A 43 -17.94 -13.91 18.08
CA VAL A 43 -16.89 -14.48 17.22
C VAL A 43 -17.51 -15.13 15.99
N VAL A 44 -17.07 -14.75 14.81
CA VAL A 44 -17.48 -15.34 13.53
C VAL A 44 -16.48 -16.42 13.14
N ARG A 45 -16.92 -17.68 13.14
CA ARG A 45 -16.11 -18.86 12.77
C ARG A 45 -16.60 -19.56 11.50
N LYS A 46 -17.50 -18.92 10.76
CA LYS A 46 -18.20 -19.45 9.58
C LYS A 46 -18.24 -18.42 8.47
N THR A 47 -18.76 -18.80 7.32
CA THR A 47 -19.04 -17.89 6.22
C THR A 47 -20.41 -17.26 6.40
N LEU A 48 -20.48 -15.99 6.80
CA LEU A 48 -21.73 -15.31 7.16
C LEU A 48 -21.81 -13.91 6.55
N THR A 49 -23.04 -13.41 6.44
CA THR A 49 -23.33 -11.98 6.28
C THR A 49 -23.89 -11.44 7.59
N LEU A 50 -23.32 -10.36 8.11
CA LEU A 50 -23.85 -9.62 9.26
C LEU A 50 -24.53 -8.33 8.76
N ASP A 51 -25.85 -8.26 8.87
CA ASP A 51 -26.61 -7.03 8.61
C ASP A 51 -26.76 -6.26 9.93
N LEU A 52 -26.07 -5.13 10.02
CA LEU A 52 -26.10 -4.27 11.21
C LEU A 52 -27.47 -3.65 11.44
N ASN A 53 -28.28 -3.43 10.38
CA ASN A 53 -29.64 -2.91 10.48
C ASN A 53 -29.76 -1.68 11.41
N GLY A 54 -28.75 -0.79 11.37
CA GLY A 54 -28.68 0.41 12.21
C GLY A 54 -28.25 0.20 13.65
N MET A 55 -27.97 -1.04 14.07
CA MET A 55 -27.58 -1.38 15.45
C MET A 55 -26.08 -1.30 15.67
N THR A 56 -25.69 -1.21 16.93
CA THR A 56 -24.30 -1.14 17.37
C THR A 56 -23.81 -2.48 17.90
N VAL A 57 -22.59 -2.87 17.53
CA VAL A 57 -21.80 -3.96 18.11
C VAL A 57 -20.57 -3.34 18.77
N ASP A 58 -20.35 -3.60 20.05
CA ASP A 58 -19.18 -3.05 20.76
C ASP A 58 -17.88 -3.70 20.28
N TYR A 59 -17.86 -5.04 20.18
CA TYR A 59 -16.70 -5.81 19.78
C TYR A 59 -17.10 -7.03 18.98
N LEU A 60 -16.41 -7.26 17.86
CA LEU A 60 -16.62 -8.40 16.98
C LEU A 60 -15.27 -8.97 16.55
N THR A 61 -15.10 -10.28 16.67
CA THR A 61 -13.93 -11.01 16.18
C THR A 61 -14.31 -11.84 14.96
N VAL A 62 -13.45 -11.86 13.95
CA VAL A 62 -13.62 -12.66 12.72
C VAL A 62 -12.46 -13.63 12.58
N GLY A 63 -12.77 -14.92 12.62
CA GLY A 63 -11.78 -15.98 12.73
C GLY A 63 -11.21 -16.10 14.15
N GLU A 64 -10.47 -17.15 14.38
CA GLU A 64 -9.86 -17.43 15.69
C GLU A 64 -8.54 -18.18 15.53
N VAL A 65 -7.60 -17.90 16.41
CA VAL A 65 -6.37 -18.67 16.58
C VAL A 65 -6.22 -18.96 18.07
N VAL A 66 -6.18 -20.24 18.43
CA VAL A 66 -5.93 -20.69 19.79
C VAL A 66 -4.46 -21.09 19.88
N SER A 67 -3.72 -20.46 20.78
CA SER A 67 -2.32 -20.74 21.03
C SER A 67 -2.11 -21.31 22.43
N ASP A 68 -1.06 -22.12 22.60
CA ASP A 68 -0.57 -22.53 23.93
C ASP A 68 0.20 -21.38 24.63
N GLU A 69 0.65 -21.62 25.85
CA GLU A 69 1.41 -20.66 26.65
C GLU A 69 2.80 -20.32 26.04
N GLU A 70 3.32 -21.17 25.16
CA GLU A 70 4.60 -20.99 24.47
C GLU A 70 4.42 -20.31 23.09
N GLY A 71 3.18 -20.00 22.69
CA GLY A 71 2.84 -19.37 21.40
C GLY A 71 2.68 -20.37 20.24
N GLY A 72 2.69 -21.67 20.53
CA GLY A 72 2.36 -22.69 19.55
C GLY A 72 0.87 -22.67 19.18
N ILE A 73 0.54 -22.73 17.89
CA ILE A 73 -0.86 -22.75 17.43
C ILE A 73 -1.45 -24.14 17.69
N LEU A 74 -2.41 -24.22 18.61
CA LEU A 74 -3.16 -25.42 18.94
C LEU A 74 -4.31 -25.66 17.96
N ASP A 75 -5.02 -24.60 17.58
CA ASP A 75 -6.16 -24.65 16.67
C ASP A 75 -6.34 -23.30 15.98
N SER A 76 -7.02 -23.30 14.83
CA SER A 76 -7.41 -22.06 14.15
C SER A 76 -8.62 -22.27 13.27
N CYS A 77 -9.54 -21.32 13.24
CA CYS A 77 -10.66 -21.34 12.32
C CYS A 77 -10.75 -20.04 11.52
N ASN A 78 -11.14 -20.18 10.26
CA ASN A 78 -11.42 -19.04 9.40
C ASN A 78 -12.82 -18.49 9.71
N GLY A 79 -12.91 -17.17 9.87
CA GLY A 79 -14.16 -16.44 9.75
C GLY A 79 -14.22 -15.76 8.40
N ASN A 80 -15.27 -16.00 7.63
CA ASN A 80 -15.51 -15.30 6.38
C ASN A 80 -16.75 -14.44 6.56
N LEU A 81 -16.55 -13.13 6.72
CA LEU A 81 -17.63 -12.21 7.06
C LEU A 81 -17.85 -11.17 5.99
N THR A 82 -19.09 -10.98 5.59
CA THR A 82 -19.55 -9.79 4.87
C THR A 82 -20.34 -8.90 5.82
N VAL A 83 -19.94 -7.65 6.01
CA VAL A 83 -20.65 -6.65 6.81
C VAL A 83 -21.46 -5.76 5.87
N VAL A 84 -22.77 -5.70 6.10
CA VAL A 84 -23.71 -4.81 5.41
C VAL A 84 -24.52 -4.02 6.43
N ASP A 85 -25.19 -2.97 5.98
CA ASP A 85 -26.12 -2.20 6.80
C ASP A 85 -27.33 -1.80 5.95
N ASN A 86 -28.34 -2.66 5.94
CA ASN A 86 -29.53 -2.51 5.10
C ASN A 86 -30.62 -1.69 5.81
N ILE A 87 -30.22 -0.57 6.42
CA ILE A 87 -31.18 0.32 7.08
C ILE A 87 -31.97 1.16 6.07
N GLN A 88 -33.28 1.30 6.31
CA GLN A 88 -34.13 2.21 5.57
C GLN A 88 -34.46 3.47 6.41
N GLY A 89 -33.53 4.40 6.41
CA GLY A 89 -33.59 5.64 7.20
C GLY A 89 -33.12 5.43 8.65
N GLY A 90 -32.45 6.41 9.21
CA GLY A 90 -31.92 6.38 10.58
C GLY A 90 -30.41 6.50 10.64
N SER A 91 -29.83 6.14 11.80
CA SER A 91 -28.39 6.15 12.02
C SER A 91 -27.75 4.89 11.44
N TYR A 92 -26.55 5.01 10.87
CA TYR A 92 -25.79 3.87 10.40
C TYR A 92 -25.50 2.89 11.54
N GLY A 93 -25.62 1.58 11.22
CA GLY A 93 -25.16 0.53 12.10
C GLY A 93 -23.63 0.63 12.30
N LYS A 94 -23.18 0.23 13.48
CA LYS A 94 -21.77 0.41 13.86
C LYS A 94 -21.17 -0.83 14.50
N ILE A 95 -19.92 -1.14 14.16
CA ILE A 95 -19.04 -2.01 14.96
C ILE A 95 -17.94 -1.12 15.51
N LYS A 96 -17.88 -0.95 16.84
CA LYS A 96 -16.86 -0.09 17.46
C LYS A 96 -15.48 -0.68 17.24
N ASN A 97 -15.24 -1.92 17.66
CA ASN A 97 -14.00 -2.62 17.46
C ASN A 97 -14.22 -3.90 16.66
N LEU A 98 -13.59 -3.98 15.50
CA LEU A 98 -13.61 -5.16 14.65
C LEU A 98 -12.20 -5.75 14.58
N GLU A 99 -12.04 -6.91 15.16
CA GLU A 99 -10.79 -7.65 15.14
C GLU A 99 -10.84 -8.76 14.09
N PHE A 100 -10.01 -8.67 13.07
CA PHE A 100 -9.88 -9.68 12.04
C PHE A 100 -8.64 -10.52 12.31
N VAL A 101 -8.87 -11.77 12.70
CA VAL A 101 -7.86 -12.71 13.14
C VAL A 101 -7.47 -13.68 12.04
N LYS A 102 -8.47 -14.23 11.30
CA LYS A 102 -8.18 -15.18 10.23
C LYS A 102 -9.36 -15.37 9.27
N GLY A 103 -9.06 -15.44 7.96
CA GLY A 103 -10.06 -15.74 6.93
C GLY A 103 -10.21 -14.64 5.90
N SER A 104 -11.46 -14.17 5.67
CA SER A 104 -11.77 -13.06 4.78
C SER A 104 -12.82 -12.13 5.39
N LEU A 105 -12.66 -10.83 5.15
CA LEU A 105 -13.59 -9.80 5.63
C LEU A 105 -13.96 -8.87 4.48
N ALA A 106 -15.25 -8.71 4.22
CA ALA A 106 -15.79 -7.76 3.25
C ALA A 106 -16.63 -6.70 3.98
N ILE A 107 -16.26 -5.44 3.88
CA ILE A 107 -17.01 -4.31 4.43
C ILE A 107 -17.70 -3.60 3.27
N GLN A 108 -19.05 -3.72 3.21
CA GLN A 108 -19.89 -3.15 2.17
C GLN A 108 -20.82 -2.08 2.72
N GLY A 109 -21.01 -2.01 4.04
CA GLY A 109 -21.90 -1.06 4.71
C GLY A 109 -21.56 -0.88 6.18
N GLY A 110 -22.28 0.01 6.85
CA GLY A 110 -22.10 0.33 8.25
C GLY A 110 -20.85 1.16 8.53
N ARG A 111 -20.60 1.37 9.81
CA ARG A 111 -19.42 2.10 10.30
C ARG A 111 -18.55 1.20 11.16
N ILE A 112 -17.25 1.17 10.87
CA ILE A 112 -16.25 0.45 11.65
C ILE A 112 -15.34 1.47 12.34
N GLY A 113 -15.25 1.37 13.66
CA GLY A 113 -14.49 2.30 14.48
C GLY A 113 -15.23 3.62 14.76
N ASP A 114 -14.62 4.43 15.59
CA ASP A 114 -15.09 5.77 15.94
C ASP A 114 -13.91 6.71 16.20
N PHE A 115 -14.18 7.97 16.52
CA PHE A 115 -13.18 8.98 16.90
C PHE A 115 -12.58 8.78 18.29
N ASP A 116 -13.14 7.87 19.09
CA ASP A 116 -12.68 7.51 20.42
C ASP A 116 -11.47 6.53 20.45
N GLY A 117 -10.93 6.21 19.26
CA GLY A 117 -9.84 5.25 19.11
C GLY A 117 -10.28 3.84 18.74
N SER A 118 -11.59 3.57 18.70
CA SER A 118 -12.14 2.32 18.18
C SER A 118 -11.77 2.12 16.70
N LYS A 119 -11.50 0.88 16.28
CA LYS A 119 -10.88 0.62 14.97
C LYS A 119 -11.13 -0.76 14.39
N LEU A 120 -10.76 -0.88 13.11
CA LEU A 120 -10.47 -2.17 12.47
C LEU A 120 -9.04 -2.59 12.83
N THR A 121 -8.88 -3.80 13.36
CA THR A 121 -7.56 -4.39 13.61
C THR A 121 -7.43 -5.69 12.82
N CYS A 122 -6.59 -5.69 11.78
CA CYS A 122 -6.18 -6.91 11.10
C CYS A 122 -4.93 -7.46 11.78
N LYS A 123 -5.04 -8.66 12.34
CA LYS A 123 -3.90 -9.33 12.98
C LYS A 123 -2.87 -9.78 11.94
N GLU A 124 -1.71 -10.17 12.42
CA GLU A 124 -0.66 -10.75 11.57
C GLU A 124 -1.18 -12.00 10.86
N ASN A 125 -0.87 -12.13 9.58
CA ASN A 125 -1.28 -13.26 8.74
C ASN A 125 -2.79 -13.55 8.78
N SER A 126 -3.63 -12.54 9.06
CA SER A 126 -5.08 -12.71 9.20
C SER A 126 -5.78 -13.08 7.89
N GLY A 127 -5.22 -12.70 6.74
CA GLY A 127 -5.80 -12.93 5.43
C GLY A 127 -6.18 -11.66 4.70
N THR A 128 -7.35 -11.63 4.04
CA THR A 128 -7.74 -10.53 3.15
C THR A 128 -8.94 -9.75 3.65
N VAL A 129 -8.84 -8.42 3.56
CA VAL A 129 -9.95 -7.50 3.83
C VAL A 129 -10.26 -6.71 2.57
N THR A 130 -11.54 -6.61 2.21
CA THR A 130 -12.02 -5.73 1.15
C THR A 130 -12.99 -4.70 1.71
N ILE A 131 -12.78 -3.43 1.39
CA ILE A 131 -13.65 -2.32 1.75
C ILE A 131 -14.19 -1.73 0.46
N SER A 132 -15.47 -1.96 0.18
CA SER A 132 -16.14 -1.46 -1.03
C SER A 132 -17.26 -0.47 -0.71
N GLY A 133 -17.63 -0.34 0.56
CA GLY A 133 -18.66 0.56 1.05
C GLY A 133 -18.54 0.85 2.53
N GLY A 134 -19.53 1.50 3.11
CA GLY A 134 -19.55 1.89 4.52
C GLY A 134 -18.52 2.95 4.88
N MET A 135 -18.22 3.03 6.17
CA MET A 135 -17.26 3.98 6.75
C MET A 135 -16.25 3.25 7.64
N VAL A 136 -14.96 3.49 7.45
CA VAL A 136 -13.90 3.00 8.36
C VAL A 136 -13.15 4.21 8.91
N CYS A 137 -13.07 4.34 10.24
CA CYS A 137 -12.44 5.49 10.87
C CYS A 137 -10.94 5.28 11.05
N ASN A 138 -10.54 4.25 11.79
CA ASN A 138 -9.15 3.92 12.06
C ASN A 138 -8.88 2.47 11.65
N ALA A 139 -7.66 2.17 11.22
CA ALA A 139 -7.27 0.80 10.91
C ALA A 139 -5.82 0.50 11.30
N THR A 140 -5.60 -0.74 11.73
CA THR A 140 -4.26 -1.34 11.86
C THR A 140 -4.21 -2.57 10.96
N VAL A 141 -3.24 -2.60 10.05
CA VAL A 141 -2.98 -3.73 9.14
C VAL A 141 -1.72 -4.42 9.62
N GLY A 142 -1.86 -5.64 10.14
CA GLY A 142 -0.76 -6.47 10.62
C GLY A 142 0.09 -7.04 9.50
N ASP A 143 1.27 -7.51 9.82
CA ASP A 143 2.17 -8.17 8.86
C ASP A 143 1.49 -9.38 8.21
N GLY A 144 1.72 -9.59 6.92
CA GLY A 144 1.08 -10.65 6.15
C GLY A 144 -0.44 -10.48 5.91
N ALA A 145 -1.09 -9.47 6.51
CA ALA A 145 -2.47 -9.12 6.21
C ALA A 145 -2.56 -8.25 4.93
N ALA A 146 -3.64 -8.41 4.16
CA ALA A 146 -3.87 -7.65 2.94
C ALA A 146 -5.23 -6.92 2.96
N VAL A 147 -5.21 -5.60 2.87
CA VAL A 147 -6.41 -4.76 2.81
C VAL A 147 -6.53 -4.10 1.45
N THR A 148 -7.68 -4.21 0.82
CA THR A 148 -8.01 -3.51 -0.43
C THR A 148 -9.21 -2.59 -0.20
N VAL A 149 -9.03 -1.31 -0.49
CA VAL A 149 -10.09 -0.30 -0.46
C VAL A 149 -10.46 0.04 -1.90
N SER A 150 -11.69 -0.26 -2.30
CA SER A 150 -12.23 0.06 -3.64
C SER A 150 -13.36 1.09 -3.60
N GLY A 151 -13.88 1.40 -2.40
CA GLY A 151 -14.97 2.34 -2.19
C GLY A 151 -15.16 2.67 -0.72
N GLY A 152 -16.30 3.28 -0.38
CA GLY A 152 -16.63 3.70 0.99
C GLY A 152 -15.97 5.01 1.39
N THR A 153 -16.12 5.35 2.66
CA THR A 153 -15.59 6.59 3.25
C THR A 153 -14.67 6.27 4.40
N MET A 154 -13.45 6.78 4.35
CA MET A 154 -12.49 6.78 5.44
C MET A 154 -12.48 8.20 6.00
N HIS A 155 -13.10 8.40 7.17
CA HIS A 155 -13.39 9.76 7.63
C HIS A 155 -12.09 10.46 8.10
N GLN A 156 -11.88 10.61 9.39
CA GLN A 156 -10.61 11.11 9.95
C GLN A 156 -9.99 9.94 10.68
N GLY A 157 -8.68 9.73 10.55
CA GLY A 157 -8.10 8.65 11.32
C GLY A 157 -6.66 8.31 11.00
N GLU A 158 -6.16 7.43 11.85
CA GLU A 158 -4.83 6.86 11.78
C GLU A 158 -4.91 5.48 11.13
N TRP A 159 -4.16 5.31 10.06
CA TRP A 159 -4.01 4.03 9.37
C TRP A 159 -2.59 3.52 9.52
N VAL A 160 -2.41 2.58 10.44
CA VAL A 160 -1.09 1.96 10.70
C VAL A 160 -0.94 0.74 9.82
N ASN A 161 0.08 0.69 8.98
CA ASN A 161 0.31 -0.38 8.03
C ASN A 161 1.64 -1.09 8.26
N ASN A 162 1.57 -2.37 8.57
CA ASN A 162 2.70 -3.30 8.59
C ASN A 162 2.55 -4.39 7.51
N GLY A 163 1.39 -4.51 6.88
CA GLY A 163 1.06 -5.49 5.84
C GLY A 163 0.98 -4.87 4.45
N THR A 164 -0.04 -5.26 3.70
CA THR A 164 -0.30 -4.74 2.34
C THR A 164 -1.60 -3.94 2.33
N LEU A 165 -1.54 -2.67 1.95
CA LEU A 165 -2.70 -1.79 1.80
C LEU A 165 -2.81 -1.28 0.35
N ASN A 166 -3.83 -1.73 -0.37
CA ASN A 166 -4.11 -1.30 -1.74
C ASN A 166 -5.34 -0.38 -1.76
N ILE A 167 -5.17 0.87 -2.17
CA ILE A 167 -6.26 1.84 -2.29
C ILE A 167 -6.54 2.09 -3.78
N LYS A 168 -7.67 1.57 -4.24
CA LYS A 168 -8.15 1.66 -5.63
C LYS A 168 -9.28 2.68 -5.81
N GLY A 169 -9.85 3.17 -4.70
CA GLY A 169 -10.99 4.09 -4.70
C GLY A 169 -11.38 4.49 -3.29
N GLY A 170 -12.53 5.16 -3.17
CA GLY A 170 -13.07 5.64 -1.91
C GLY A 170 -12.80 7.12 -1.66
N THR A 171 -13.44 7.64 -0.62
CA THR A 171 -13.30 9.04 -0.18
C THR A 171 -12.63 9.09 1.18
N PHE A 172 -11.51 9.79 1.25
CA PHE A 172 -10.73 9.94 2.47
C PHE A 172 -10.83 11.37 2.98
N GLY A 173 -11.21 11.52 4.25
CA GLY A 173 -11.16 12.78 4.96
C GLY A 173 -9.72 13.19 5.30
N ALA A 174 -9.48 13.62 6.54
CA ALA A 174 -8.13 13.87 7.02
C ALA A 174 -7.50 12.54 7.48
N VAL A 175 -6.71 11.91 6.63
CA VAL A 175 -6.10 10.61 6.91
C VAL A 175 -4.59 10.72 7.07
N ASN A 176 -4.07 10.07 8.11
CA ASN A 176 -2.65 9.90 8.35
C ASN A 176 -2.30 8.42 8.10
N PHE A 177 -1.46 8.16 7.11
CA PHE A 177 -0.89 6.85 6.90
C PHE A 177 0.42 6.72 7.66
N HIS A 178 0.51 5.72 8.53
CA HIS A 178 1.74 5.32 9.22
C HIS A 178 2.21 4.01 8.62
N ASN A 179 3.10 4.10 7.62
CA ASN A 179 3.66 2.93 6.95
C ASN A 179 4.95 2.50 7.65
N ASN A 180 4.85 1.56 8.60
CA ASN A 180 5.98 1.15 9.41
C ASN A 180 6.89 0.14 8.68
N SER A 181 6.33 -0.99 8.27
CA SER A 181 7.08 -2.07 7.59
C SER A 181 6.36 -2.63 6.38
N GLY A 182 5.12 -2.17 6.13
CA GLY A 182 4.27 -2.69 5.08
C GLY A 182 4.41 -1.97 3.73
N THR A 183 3.53 -2.32 2.81
CA THR A 183 3.41 -1.69 1.49
C THR A 183 2.08 -0.97 1.37
N ILE A 184 2.09 0.27 0.94
CA ILE A 184 0.89 1.02 0.55
C ILE A 184 0.97 1.34 -0.93
N ALA A 185 -0.10 1.04 -1.68
CA ALA A 185 -0.21 1.36 -3.10
C ALA A 185 -1.55 2.06 -3.38
N ILE A 186 -1.50 3.33 -3.73
CA ILE A 186 -2.69 4.14 -4.04
C ILE A 186 -2.79 4.28 -5.57
N SER A 187 -3.84 3.71 -6.16
CA SER A 187 -4.17 3.82 -7.58
C SER A 187 -5.48 4.57 -7.84
N GLY A 188 -6.17 5.02 -6.80
CA GLY A 188 -7.42 5.77 -6.92
C GLY A 188 -7.85 6.40 -5.60
N GLY A 189 -9.01 7.05 -5.60
CA GLY A 189 -9.59 7.69 -4.43
C GLY A 189 -9.37 9.20 -4.37
N THR A 190 -10.14 9.85 -3.51
CA THR A 190 -10.09 11.28 -3.23
C THR A 190 -9.72 11.52 -1.77
N PHE A 191 -8.86 12.50 -1.52
CA PHE A 191 -8.29 12.78 -0.20
C PHE A 191 -8.47 14.25 0.13
N SER A 192 -9.22 14.57 1.19
CA SER A 192 -9.32 15.96 1.69
C SER A 192 -7.99 16.42 2.31
N THR A 193 -7.36 15.55 3.08
CA THR A 193 -5.98 15.76 3.57
C THR A 193 -5.29 14.40 3.65
N LEU A 194 -4.10 14.31 3.05
CA LEU A 194 -3.28 13.11 3.05
C LEU A 194 -1.92 13.44 3.63
N LYS A 195 -1.53 12.71 4.67
CA LYS A 195 -0.20 12.72 5.25
C LYS A 195 0.38 11.32 5.25
N ASN A 196 1.67 11.22 5.03
CA ASN A 196 2.40 9.97 5.07
C ASN A 196 3.50 10.06 6.13
N TYR A 197 3.56 9.07 7.00
CA TYR A 197 4.58 8.92 8.04
C TYR A 197 5.22 7.54 7.93
N ASP A 198 6.46 7.44 8.29
CA ASP A 198 7.15 6.18 8.55
C ASP A 198 7.62 6.12 10.00
N ASN A 199 8.19 5.00 10.40
CA ASN A 199 8.70 4.81 11.76
C ASN A 199 10.10 5.43 11.98
N THR A 200 10.68 6.08 10.98
CA THR A 200 12.05 6.64 11.03
C THR A 200 12.07 8.12 11.34
N SER A 201 10.92 8.82 11.19
CA SER A 201 10.82 10.26 11.34
C SER A 201 9.51 10.66 12.03
N PRO A 202 9.54 11.60 12.98
CA PRO A 202 8.31 12.18 13.55
C PRO A 202 7.61 13.16 12.58
N PHE A 203 8.22 13.45 11.43
CA PHE A 203 7.69 14.36 10.43
C PHE A 203 7.13 13.59 9.24
N PRO A 204 6.11 14.15 8.53
CA PRO A 204 5.60 13.54 7.32
C PRO A 204 6.69 13.36 6.27
N ILE A 205 6.61 12.25 5.55
CA ILE A 205 7.46 11.94 4.39
C ILE A 205 6.70 12.19 3.08
N ALA A 206 7.43 12.18 1.96
CA ALA A 206 6.86 12.49 0.65
C ALA A 206 5.68 11.58 0.29
N PRO A 207 4.46 12.12 0.06
CA PRO A 207 3.28 11.32 -0.26
C PRO A 207 3.41 10.50 -1.55
N ILE A 208 4.29 10.89 -2.47
CA ILE A 208 4.53 10.17 -3.73
C ILE A 208 4.91 8.71 -3.52
N SER A 209 5.54 8.38 -2.39
CA SER A 209 5.92 7.00 -2.04
C SER A 209 4.72 6.08 -1.79
N LEU A 210 3.52 6.63 -1.64
CA LEU A 210 2.28 5.88 -1.49
C LEU A 210 1.63 5.51 -2.82
N LEU A 211 2.03 6.16 -3.93
CA LEU A 211 1.39 5.95 -5.22
C LEU A 211 1.75 4.59 -5.82
N ALA A 212 0.76 3.93 -6.40
CA ALA A 212 1.01 2.83 -7.31
C ALA A 212 1.75 3.34 -8.57
N PRO A 213 2.58 2.51 -9.21
CA PRO A 213 3.25 2.88 -10.45
C PRO A 213 2.28 3.42 -11.51
N GLY A 214 2.69 4.44 -12.26
CA GLY A 214 1.86 5.04 -13.30
C GLY A 214 0.67 5.87 -12.79
N HIS A 215 0.73 6.38 -11.57
CA HIS A 215 -0.31 7.22 -10.97
C HIS A 215 0.26 8.53 -10.45
N ALA A 216 -0.59 9.54 -10.30
CA ALA A 216 -0.23 10.84 -9.72
C ALA A 216 -1.40 11.44 -8.95
N PHE A 217 -1.08 12.41 -8.10
CA PHE A 217 -2.06 13.25 -7.41
C PHE A 217 -2.50 14.41 -8.32
N TYR A 218 -3.79 14.67 -8.34
CA TYR A 218 -4.41 15.76 -9.09
C TYR A 218 -5.28 16.62 -8.17
N LYS A 219 -5.19 17.94 -8.34
CA LYS A 219 -6.16 18.91 -7.81
C LYS A 219 -6.70 19.72 -8.98
N ASP A 220 -8.02 19.79 -9.11
CA ASP A 220 -8.70 20.51 -10.21
C ASP A 220 -8.12 20.16 -11.60
N ASN A 221 -7.89 18.88 -11.85
CA ASN A 221 -7.25 18.33 -13.05
C ASN A 221 -5.77 18.76 -13.27
N THR A 222 -5.16 19.46 -12.32
CA THR A 222 -3.74 19.81 -12.37
C THR A 222 -2.93 18.82 -11.54
N VAL A 223 -1.87 18.26 -12.15
CA VAL A 223 -0.96 17.34 -11.45
C VAL A 223 -0.26 18.05 -10.29
N GLN A 224 -0.16 17.38 -9.15
CA GLN A 224 0.48 17.88 -7.95
C GLN A 224 1.84 17.22 -7.72
N ASP A 225 2.81 17.99 -7.29
CA ASP A 225 4.12 17.45 -6.89
C ASP A 225 4.03 16.72 -5.56
N GLY A 226 3.97 15.38 -5.61
CA GLY A 226 3.93 14.51 -4.44
C GLY A 226 5.29 14.26 -3.77
N SER A 227 6.39 14.83 -4.29
CA SER A 227 7.75 14.64 -3.73
C SER A 227 8.05 15.52 -2.51
N ARG A 228 7.15 16.42 -2.14
CA ARG A 228 7.30 17.30 -0.98
C ARG A 228 7.06 16.54 0.32
N ARG A 229 7.74 16.94 1.39
CA ARG A 229 7.59 16.38 2.73
C ARG A 229 6.53 17.14 3.55
N ASP A 230 5.40 17.42 2.95
CA ASP A 230 4.26 18.00 3.63
C ASP A 230 2.97 17.22 3.25
N PHE A 231 1.83 17.73 3.64
CA PHE A 231 0.57 17.10 3.32
C PHE A 231 0.05 17.56 1.95
N LEU A 232 -0.79 16.73 1.33
CA LEU A 232 -1.58 17.10 0.17
C LEU A 232 -3.04 17.35 0.58
N GLN A 233 -3.67 18.34 -0.06
CA GLN A 233 -5.07 18.71 0.21
C GLN A 233 -5.92 18.68 -1.06
N ASP A 234 -7.15 18.16 -0.91
CA ASP A 234 -8.18 18.10 -1.94
C ASP A 234 -7.65 17.45 -3.23
N VAL A 235 -6.99 16.30 -3.08
CA VAL A 235 -6.39 15.59 -4.21
C VAL A 235 -7.14 14.33 -4.57
N THR A 236 -7.09 13.98 -5.85
CA THR A 236 -7.58 12.72 -6.40
C THR A 236 -6.42 11.98 -7.04
N VAL A 237 -6.32 10.66 -6.83
CA VAL A 237 -5.32 9.84 -7.52
C VAL A 237 -5.92 9.32 -8.83
N LYS A 238 -5.16 9.45 -9.92
CA LYS A 238 -5.53 8.98 -11.27
C LYS A 238 -4.31 8.38 -11.96
N GLU A 239 -4.56 7.58 -12.99
CA GLU A 239 -3.53 7.18 -13.94
C GLU A 239 -2.79 8.40 -14.52
N HIS A 240 -1.49 8.27 -14.68
CA HIS A 240 -0.61 9.34 -15.11
C HIS A 240 0.52 8.81 -15.98
N ASN A 241 0.60 9.29 -17.21
CA ASN A 241 1.74 9.06 -18.07
C ASN A 241 2.83 10.09 -17.72
N HIS A 242 3.95 9.62 -17.18
CA HIS A 242 5.05 10.48 -16.78
C HIS A 242 5.70 11.14 -18.01
N THR A 243 5.51 12.45 -18.15
CA THR A 243 6.29 13.25 -19.10
C THR A 243 7.53 13.77 -18.36
N MET A 244 8.70 13.24 -18.72
CA MET A 244 9.94 13.52 -18.01
C MET A 244 10.66 14.72 -18.60
N VAL A 245 11.10 15.62 -17.72
CA VAL A 245 12.02 16.72 -18.04
C VAL A 245 13.18 16.63 -17.05
N ASN A 246 14.40 16.44 -17.56
CA ASN A 246 15.59 16.23 -16.72
C ASN A 246 15.38 15.11 -15.67
N ASN A 247 14.89 13.95 -16.12
CA ASN A 247 14.59 12.76 -15.31
C ASN A 247 13.55 12.96 -14.19
N LYS A 248 12.80 14.04 -14.22
CA LYS A 248 11.75 14.36 -13.25
C LYS A 248 10.43 14.67 -13.95
N CYS A 249 9.34 14.09 -13.45
CA CYS A 249 7.98 14.45 -13.83
C CYS A 249 7.44 15.59 -12.96
N ALA A 250 6.51 16.36 -13.49
CA ALA A 250 5.80 17.41 -12.72
C ALA A 250 5.07 16.87 -11.49
N CYS A 251 4.72 15.58 -11.47
CA CYS A 251 4.13 14.91 -10.29
C CYS A 251 5.13 14.68 -9.15
N GLY A 252 6.41 14.97 -9.36
CA GLY A 252 7.49 14.73 -8.41
C GLY A 252 8.20 13.37 -8.59
N PHE A 253 7.67 12.48 -9.44
CA PHE A 253 8.35 11.22 -9.75
C PHE A 253 9.72 11.49 -10.38
N SER A 254 10.75 10.84 -9.85
CA SER A 254 12.10 10.85 -10.41
C SER A 254 12.46 9.43 -10.82
N CYS A 255 12.85 9.24 -12.07
CA CYS A 255 13.25 7.93 -12.54
C CYS A 255 14.63 7.57 -11.98
N THR A 256 14.70 6.45 -11.28
CA THR A 256 15.96 5.89 -10.75
C THR A 256 16.62 4.93 -11.73
N HIS A 257 15.98 4.66 -12.88
CA HIS A 257 16.40 3.70 -13.91
C HIS A 257 16.42 2.25 -13.43
N THR A 258 15.74 1.98 -12.33
CA THR A 258 15.47 0.64 -11.79
C THR A 258 13.98 0.42 -11.61
N ASN A 259 13.52 -0.83 -11.66
CA ASN A 259 12.14 -1.19 -11.32
C ASN A 259 11.98 -1.35 -9.77
N THR A 260 10.79 -1.72 -9.32
CA THR A 260 10.48 -1.95 -7.90
C THR A 260 11.25 -3.10 -7.27
N GLU A 261 11.83 -3.99 -8.07
CA GLU A 261 12.66 -5.12 -7.63
C GLU A 261 14.16 -4.78 -7.66
N GLY A 262 14.51 -3.53 -8.02
CA GLY A 262 15.89 -3.06 -8.13
C GLY A 262 16.58 -3.44 -9.44
N ALA A 263 15.89 -4.14 -10.37
CA ALA A 263 16.45 -4.47 -11.67
C ALA A 263 16.45 -3.25 -12.60
N SER A 264 17.46 -3.17 -13.50
CA SER A 264 17.59 -2.09 -14.47
C SER A 264 16.37 -2.00 -15.39
N THR A 265 15.92 -0.77 -15.66
CA THR A 265 14.91 -0.46 -16.68
C THR A 265 15.53 0.00 -18.01
N ILE A 266 16.83 -0.17 -18.18
CA ILE A 266 17.54 0.20 -19.41
C ILE A 266 17.40 -0.95 -20.40
N GLY A 267 16.85 -0.66 -21.58
CA GLY A 267 16.73 -1.61 -22.69
C GLY A 267 18.09 -1.87 -23.38
N GLU A 268 18.12 -2.85 -24.25
CA GLU A 268 19.32 -3.18 -25.07
C GLU A 268 19.74 -2.01 -25.97
N ASP A 269 18.82 -1.11 -26.29
CA ASP A 269 19.07 0.12 -27.05
C ASP A 269 19.66 1.25 -26.17
N GLY A 270 19.98 0.97 -24.92
CA GLY A 270 20.50 1.96 -23.97
C GLY A 270 19.47 2.97 -23.49
N LYS A 271 18.19 2.76 -23.77
CA LYS A 271 17.11 3.67 -23.41
C LYS A 271 16.34 3.20 -22.19
N CYS A 272 16.11 4.10 -21.25
CA CYS A 272 15.22 3.78 -20.14
C CYS A 272 13.78 3.66 -20.62
N THR A 273 13.16 2.51 -20.40
CA THR A 273 11.77 2.23 -20.80
C THR A 273 10.75 3.06 -20.01
N VAL A 274 11.14 3.63 -18.87
CA VAL A 274 10.27 4.43 -17.99
C VAL A 274 10.34 5.92 -18.33
N CYS A 275 11.55 6.49 -18.47
CA CYS A 275 11.71 7.93 -18.67
C CYS A 275 12.24 8.33 -20.05
N GLY A 276 12.60 7.35 -20.88
CA GLY A 276 13.14 7.59 -22.22
C GLY A 276 14.57 8.15 -22.26
N THR A 277 15.25 8.27 -21.10
CA THR A 277 16.65 8.74 -21.07
C THR A 277 17.53 7.80 -21.82
N GLN A 278 18.32 8.33 -22.77
CA GLN A 278 19.34 7.59 -23.50
C GLN A 278 20.63 7.56 -22.70
N PHE A 279 21.20 6.38 -22.51
CA PHE A 279 22.52 6.17 -21.95
C PHE A 279 23.50 5.84 -23.08
N ALA A 280 24.69 6.37 -22.98
CA ALA A 280 25.76 6.17 -23.98
C ALA A 280 26.63 4.96 -23.66
N ALA A 281 26.85 4.67 -22.36
CA ALA A 281 27.70 3.58 -21.93
C ALA A 281 27.26 2.97 -20.60
N GLY A 282 27.71 1.74 -20.28
CA GLY A 282 27.51 1.05 -19.03
C GLY A 282 28.77 0.35 -18.52
N ILE A 283 28.90 0.24 -17.18
CA ILE A 283 29.89 -0.57 -16.46
C ILE A 283 29.12 -1.51 -15.55
N GLY A 284 28.98 -2.77 -15.93
CA GLY A 284 28.05 -3.68 -15.27
C GLY A 284 26.62 -3.12 -15.29
N GLU A 285 26.03 -2.88 -14.12
CA GLU A 285 24.68 -2.31 -13.98
C GLU A 285 24.64 -0.79 -13.75
N ILE A 286 25.77 -0.10 -13.86
CA ILE A 286 25.88 1.34 -13.72
C ILE A 286 25.92 1.97 -15.10
N TYR A 287 25.02 2.93 -15.37
CA TYR A 287 24.81 3.54 -16.68
C TYR A 287 25.21 5.01 -16.69
N TYR A 288 25.80 5.45 -17.82
CA TYR A 288 26.32 6.79 -18.01
C TYR A 288 25.70 7.41 -19.26
N THR A 289 25.38 8.68 -19.19
CA THR A 289 24.78 9.44 -20.30
C THR A 289 25.80 9.84 -21.37
N ASP A 290 27.10 9.71 -21.07
CA ASP A 290 28.20 9.98 -22.00
C ASP A 290 29.37 9.02 -21.75
N VAL A 291 30.14 8.73 -22.79
CA VAL A 291 31.28 7.82 -22.74
C VAL A 291 32.44 8.35 -21.91
N PRO A 292 32.82 9.64 -21.96
CA PRO A 292 33.89 10.18 -21.10
C PRO A 292 33.65 9.91 -19.61
N SER A 293 32.43 10.16 -19.13
CA SER A 293 32.07 9.91 -17.73
C SER A 293 32.19 8.42 -17.35
N ALA A 294 31.83 7.51 -18.25
CA ALA A 294 31.98 6.08 -18.03
C ALA A 294 33.46 5.67 -17.95
N LEU A 295 34.28 6.17 -18.88
CA LEU A 295 35.73 5.91 -18.90
C LEU A 295 36.42 6.46 -17.64
N ASP A 296 35.99 7.61 -17.18
CA ASP A 296 36.53 8.23 -15.96
C ASP A 296 36.16 7.48 -14.68
N ALA A 297 34.95 6.92 -14.63
CA ALA A 297 34.45 6.13 -13.49
C ALA A 297 35.00 4.71 -13.46
N ALA A 298 35.39 4.13 -14.61
CA ALA A 298 35.91 2.77 -14.71
C ALA A 298 37.19 2.60 -13.89
N THR A 299 37.37 1.40 -13.36
CA THR A 299 38.63 0.96 -12.69
C THR A 299 39.35 -0.06 -13.54
N ASP A 300 40.63 -0.33 -13.22
CA ASP A 300 41.46 -1.30 -13.93
C ASP A 300 40.76 -2.67 -14.04
N GLY A 301 40.77 -3.23 -15.23
CA GLY A 301 40.17 -4.53 -15.56
C GLY A 301 38.67 -4.50 -15.85
N GLN A 302 38.00 -3.37 -15.72
CA GLN A 302 36.57 -3.27 -16.04
C GLN A 302 36.32 -3.13 -17.55
N THR A 303 35.11 -3.50 -17.95
CA THR A 303 34.61 -3.31 -19.30
C THR A 303 33.64 -2.13 -19.31
N VAL A 304 33.91 -1.15 -20.16
CA VAL A 304 32.97 -0.10 -20.53
C VAL A 304 32.30 -0.50 -21.85
N LYS A 305 31.01 -0.76 -21.81
CA LYS A 305 30.19 -1.17 -22.95
C LYS A 305 29.43 0.02 -23.50
N LEU A 306 29.50 0.27 -24.81
CA LEU A 306 28.65 1.28 -25.46
C LEU A 306 27.22 0.76 -25.57
N LEU A 307 26.26 1.66 -25.41
CA LEU A 307 24.84 1.42 -25.51
C LEU A 307 24.18 2.28 -26.61
N ALA A 308 24.95 3.21 -27.18
CA ALA A 308 24.54 4.05 -28.31
C ALA A 308 25.75 4.54 -29.08
N ASN A 309 25.52 5.00 -30.30
CA ASN A 309 26.55 5.75 -31.02
C ASN A 309 26.85 7.06 -30.30
N GLU A 310 28.10 7.36 -30.12
CA GLU A 310 28.53 8.52 -29.32
C GLU A 310 29.56 9.37 -30.11
N MET A 311 29.53 10.67 -29.87
CA MET A 311 30.52 11.61 -30.38
C MET A 311 31.27 12.25 -29.21
N LEU A 312 32.57 11.97 -29.11
CA LEU A 312 33.40 12.59 -28.09
C LEU A 312 33.42 14.11 -28.26
N PRO A 313 33.04 14.87 -27.23
CA PRO A 313 32.98 16.34 -27.31
C PRO A 313 34.35 17.01 -27.23
N SER A 314 35.38 16.28 -26.79
CA SER A 314 36.77 16.70 -26.63
C SER A 314 37.69 15.50 -26.64
N ASP A 315 38.99 15.75 -26.71
CA ASP A 315 39.99 14.68 -26.52
C ASP A 315 39.83 14.04 -25.14
N THR A 316 39.69 12.73 -25.16
CA THR A 316 39.44 11.90 -23.96
C THR A 316 40.69 11.04 -23.68
N TYR A 317 41.19 11.06 -22.45
CA TYR A 317 42.40 10.35 -22.04
C TYR A 317 42.04 9.18 -21.14
N VAL A 318 42.54 8.00 -21.45
CA VAL A 318 42.39 6.78 -20.66
C VAL A 318 43.75 6.33 -20.16
N SER A 319 44.02 6.48 -18.86
CA SER A 319 45.23 6.06 -18.18
C SER A 319 45.10 4.73 -17.45
N LYS A 320 43.97 4.09 -17.58
CA LYS A 320 43.61 2.84 -16.89
C LYS A 320 43.60 1.67 -17.86
N THR A 321 43.85 0.47 -17.34
CA THR A 321 43.74 -0.78 -18.10
C THR A 321 42.27 -1.22 -18.07
N LEU A 322 41.57 -1.04 -19.17
CA LEU A 322 40.15 -1.40 -19.29
C LEU A 322 39.85 -1.98 -20.68
N THR A 323 38.68 -2.59 -20.82
CA THR A 323 38.15 -3.02 -22.11
C THR A 323 37.03 -2.02 -22.53
N LEU A 324 37.14 -1.49 -23.76
CA LEU A 324 36.06 -0.74 -24.38
C LEU A 324 35.34 -1.68 -25.37
N ASP A 325 34.12 -2.05 -25.03
CA ASP A 325 33.25 -2.88 -25.88
C ASP A 325 32.31 -1.96 -26.65
N LEU A 326 32.49 -1.92 -27.96
CA LEU A 326 31.67 -1.09 -28.82
C LEU A 326 30.27 -1.67 -29.08
N ASP A 327 30.06 -2.94 -28.81
CA ASP A 327 28.76 -3.65 -28.96
C ASP A 327 27.97 -3.28 -30.24
N GLY A 328 28.69 -3.10 -31.35
CA GLY A 328 28.10 -2.69 -32.63
C GLY A 328 27.83 -1.20 -32.81
N HIS A 329 28.12 -0.38 -31.79
CA HIS A 329 28.02 1.08 -31.83
C HIS A 329 29.32 1.73 -32.31
N SER A 330 29.26 3.01 -32.65
CA SER A 330 30.40 3.80 -33.09
C SER A 330 30.75 4.89 -32.09
N LEU A 331 32.04 5.10 -31.92
CA LEU A 331 32.62 6.25 -31.23
C LEU A 331 33.29 7.14 -32.28
N SER A 332 32.94 8.42 -32.32
CA SER A 332 33.39 9.40 -33.28
C SER A 332 33.77 10.73 -32.63
N GLY A 333 34.17 11.71 -33.42
CA GLY A 333 34.51 13.05 -32.91
C GLY A 333 35.97 13.22 -32.58
N TYR A 334 36.29 13.72 -31.39
CA TYR A 334 37.68 13.97 -30.94
C TYR A 334 38.42 12.66 -30.62
N SER A 335 39.70 12.76 -30.32
CA SER A 335 40.56 11.60 -30.11
C SER A 335 40.29 10.91 -28.79
N LEU A 336 40.28 9.56 -28.83
CA LEU A 336 40.45 8.73 -27.66
C LEU A 336 41.91 8.38 -27.51
N ASN A 337 42.57 8.96 -26.52
CA ASN A 337 44.01 8.78 -26.26
C ASN A 337 44.21 7.70 -25.19
N VAL A 338 44.85 6.60 -25.54
CA VAL A 338 45.17 5.51 -24.62
C VAL A 338 46.66 5.52 -24.39
N GLY A 339 47.09 5.75 -23.16
CA GLY A 339 48.51 5.72 -22.84
C GLY A 339 48.74 6.01 -21.36
N GLY A 340 49.54 5.19 -20.74
CA GLY A 340 50.12 5.53 -19.45
C GLY A 340 51.19 6.61 -19.65
N LEU A 341 51.27 7.51 -18.71
CA LEU A 341 52.42 8.42 -18.53
C LEU A 341 53.64 7.62 -18.18
#